data_a0e51de79e06ded14056ef6328fb1bcf
#
_entry.id   a0e51de79e06ded14056ef6328fb1bcf
#
_cell.length_a   1.000
_cell.length_b   1.000
_cell.length_c   1.000
_cell.angle_alpha   90.00
_cell.angle_beta   90.00
_cell.angle_gamma   90.00
#
_symmetry.space_group_name_H-M   'P 1'
#
loop_
_entity.id
_entity.type
_entity.pdbx_description
1 polymer ?
#
loop_
_entity_poly.entity_id
_entity_poly.type
_entity_poly.pdbx_seq_one_letter_code
_entity_poly.pdbx_strand_id
1 'polypeptide(L)'
;MPIIAQSGGTDKYIVGRQYRAPRQLTASKAIETPADLNGVKLRVPETTFYLKVWGGLGVITTPVNWSEVFTALQTHVVDAQENPIETYYATGLCEVQSHTMLTSHINTFYTWAINCDFYDSLPEEYQKAFDECAAQALKECNDGLMERQDAIVEKMVAEGHTIIEVDKDAWREAAMDSIIECADTLAPIARDAVYAQLGIEPKA
;
A
#
# COMPACT_ATOMS: atom_id res chain seq x y z
N MET A 1 -22.96 6.62 -15.63
CA MET A 1 -23.73 5.73 -14.74
C MET A 1 -22.81 5.29 -13.63
N PRO A 2 -23.11 5.52 -12.36
CA PRO A 2 -22.22 5.13 -11.27
C PRO A 2 -22.07 3.61 -11.22
N ILE A 3 -20.85 3.14 -10.92
CA ILE A 3 -20.58 1.72 -10.70
C ILE A 3 -21.15 1.36 -9.31
N ILE A 4 -22.01 0.35 -9.27
CA ILE A 4 -22.57 -0.15 -8.00
C ILE A 4 -21.65 -1.26 -7.48
N ALA A 5 -21.22 -1.13 -6.23
CA ALA A 5 -20.49 -2.15 -5.51
C ALA A 5 -21.28 -2.60 -4.29
N GLN A 6 -21.25 -3.88 -3.97
CA GLN A 6 -21.84 -4.42 -2.75
C GLN A 6 -20.73 -4.67 -1.70
N SER A 7 -20.93 -4.13 -0.53
CA SER A 7 -20.04 -4.37 0.61
C SER A 7 -20.83 -4.28 1.92
N GLY A 8 -20.72 -5.30 2.75
CA GLY A 8 -21.40 -5.35 4.03
C GLY A 8 -22.94 -5.36 3.94
N GLY A 9 -23.49 -5.95 2.85
CA GLY A 9 -24.95 -6.06 2.64
C GLY A 9 -25.64 -4.79 2.19
N THR A 10 -24.90 -3.73 1.83
CA THR A 10 -25.47 -2.47 1.31
C THR A 10 -24.87 -2.13 -0.04
N ASP A 11 -25.70 -1.56 -0.93
CA ASP A 11 -25.27 -1.06 -2.23
C ASP A 11 -24.59 0.30 -2.07
N LYS A 12 -23.51 0.49 -2.84
CA LYS A 12 -22.70 1.71 -2.84
C LYS A 12 -22.44 2.18 -4.26
N TYR A 13 -22.62 3.48 -4.49
CA TYR A 13 -22.07 4.13 -5.67
C TYR A 13 -20.58 4.35 -5.51
N ILE A 14 -19.81 3.96 -6.52
CA ILE A 14 -18.38 4.27 -6.60
C ILE A 14 -18.23 5.68 -7.17
N VAL A 15 -17.74 6.58 -6.35
CA VAL A 15 -17.53 7.99 -6.68
C VAL A 15 -16.24 8.16 -7.52
N GLY A 16 -15.17 7.46 -7.13
CA GLY A 16 -13.92 7.49 -7.87
C GLY A 16 -12.78 6.82 -7.14
N ARG A 17 -11.56 7.03 -7.66
CA ARG A 17 -10.33 6.45 -7.13
C ARG A 17 -9.32 7.56 -6.79
N GLN A 18 -8.85 7.53 -5.55
CA GLN A 18 -7.72 8.32 -5.11
C GLN A 18 -6.48 7.45 -5.11
N TYR A 19 -5.52 7.75 -5.97
CA TYR A 19 -4.27 7.00 -6.03
C TYR A 19 -3.41 7.29 -4.80
N ARG A 20 -2.59 6.32 -4.43
CA ARG A 20 -1.58 6.44 -3.38
C ARG A 20 -0.21 6.28 -4.01
N ALA A 21 0.77 6.96 -3.43
CA ALA A 21 2.16 6.69 -3.79
C ALA A 21 2.52 5.22 -3.49
N PRO A 22 3.48 4.63 -4.23
CA PRO A 22 3.94 3.27 -3.99
C PRO A 22 4.39 3.05 -2.55
N ARG A 23 4.14 1.84 -2.02
CA ARG A 23 4.64 1.46 -0.69
C ARG A 23 6.12 1.15 -0.77
N GLN A 24 6.85 1.59 0.24
CA GLN A 24 8.29 1.41 0.38
C GLN A 24 8.60 0.66 1.68
N LEU A 25 9.68 -0.09 1.69
CA LEU A 25 10.19 -0.72 2.90
C LEU A 25 11.00 0.31 3.69
N THR A 26 10.82 0.39 5.02
CA THR A 26 11.64 1.21 5.89
C THR A 26 12.20 0.41 7.06
N ALA A 27 13.40 0.75 7.53
CA ALA A 27 14.08 0.05 8.59
C ALA A 27 15.07 0.95 9.34
N SER A 28 15.61 0.46 10.47
CA SER A 28 16.69 1.12 11.20
C SER A 28 18.07 0.83 10.63
N LYS A 29 18.16 -0.01 9.58
CA LYS A 29 19.39 -0.39 8.87
C LYS A 29 19.14 -0.51 7.38
N ALA A 30 20.21 -0.49 6.59
CA ALA A 30 20.13 -0.77 5.16
C ALA A 30 19.67 -2.22 4.89
N ILE A 31 18.78 -2.38 3.92
CA ILE A 31 18.30 -3.65 3.37
C ILE A 31 18.32 -3.48 1.84
N GLU A 32 19.44 -3.80 1.22
CA GLU A 32 19.68 -3.50 -0.20
C GLU A 32 19.18 -4.62 -1.12
N THR A 33 19.20 -5.85 -0.64
CA THR A 33 18.82 -7.04 -1.38
C THR A 33 17.75 -7.87 -0.65
N PRO A 34 17.00 -8.74 -1.34
CA PRO A 34 16.09 -9.68 -0.68
C PRO A 34 16.77 -10.58 0.36
N ALA A 35 18.05 -10.90 0.19
CA ALA A 35 18.78 -11.74 1.14
C ALA A 35 18.98 -11.05 2.51
N ASP A 36 19.05 -9.72 2.54
CA ASP A 36 19.20 -8.94 3.76
C ASP A 36 17.94 -8.95 4.65
N LEU A 37 16.81 -9.43 4.10
CA LEU A 37 15.55 -9.60 4.83
C LEU A 37 15.58 -10.78 5.80
N ASN A 38 16.52 -11.72 5.64
CA ASN A 38 16.52 -12.93 6.44
C ASN A 38 16.61 -12.60 7.95
N GLY A 39 15.59 -13.04 8.70
CA GLY A 39 15.47 -12.82 10.14
C GLY A 39 15.06 -11.41 10.56
N VAL A 40 14.80 -10.49 9.63
CA VAL A 40 14.24 -9.17 9.94
C VAL A 40 12.81 -9.31 10.45
N LYS A 41 12.49 -8.73 11.58
CA LYS A 41 11.12 -8.65 12.09
C LYS A 41 10.40 -7.50 11.38
N LEU A 42 9.59 -7.83 10.40
CA LEU A 42 8.83 -6.86 9.63
C LEU A 42 7.41 -6.72 10.18
N ARG A 43 7.05 -5.52 10.59
CA ARG A 43 5.66 -5.21 10.89
C ARG A 43 4.83 -5.25 9.59
N VAL A 44 3.77 -6.01 9.60
CA VAL A 44 2.78 -6.06 8.52
C VAL A 44 1.35 -5.89 9.07
N PRO A 45 0.39 -5.42 8.26
CA PRO A 45 -1.02 -5.55 8.61
C PRO A 45 -1.42 -7.03 8.69
N GLU A 46 -2.42 -7.35 9.53
CA GLU A 46 -2.92 -8.71 9.70
C GLU A 46 -3.76 -9.14 8.48
N THR A 47 -3.11 -9.36 7.35
CA THR A 47 -3.73 -9.87 6.14
C THR A 47 -2.92 -11.01 5.55
N THR A 48 -3.61 -12.01 5.02
CA THR A 48 -2.98 -13.22 4.47
C THR A 48 -1.94 -12.91 3.40
N PHE A 49 -2.23 -11.95 2.52
CA PHE A 49 -1.33 -11.56 1.44
C PHE A 49 0.02 -11.04 1.99
N TYR A 50 -0.03 -10.08 2.93
CA TYR A 50 1.20 -9.53 3.53
C TYR A 50 2.00 -10.59 4.28
N LEU A 51 1.30 -11.41 5.08
CA LEU A 51 1.96 -12.48 5.86
C LEU A 51 2.67 -13.49 4.96
N LYS A 52 2.02 -13.93 3.87
CA LYS A 52 2.58 -14.94 2.96
C LYS A 52 3.70 -14.38 2.10
N VAL A 53 3.48 -13.26 1.41
CA VAL A 53 4.48 -12.74 0.47
C VAL A 53 5.74 -12.32 1.20
N TRP A 54 5.63 -11.55 2.27
CA TRP A 54 6.79 -11.15 3.06
C TRP A 54 7.45 -12.32 3.79
N GLY A 55 6.65 -13.27 4.32
CA GLY A 55 7.19 -14.50 4.93
C GLY A 55 8.01 -15.34 3.95
N GLY A 56 7.58 -15.42 2.69
CA GLY A 56 8.32 -16.10 1.62
C GLY A 56 9.66 -15.47 1.28
N LEU A 57 9.83 -14.17 1.56
CA LEU A 57 11.10 -13.46 1.45
C LEU A 57 12.03 -13.67 2.66
N GLY A 58 11.66 -14.52 3.62
CA GLY A 58 12.49 -14.87 4.77
C GLY A 58 12.40 -13.92 5.96
N VAL A 59 11.46 -12.95 5.96
CA VAL A 59 11.23 -12.09 7.12
C VAL A 59 10.40 -12.79 8.19
N ILE A 60 10.57 -12.37 9.43
CA ILE A 60 9.68 -12.72 10.54
C ILE A 60 8.52 -11.71 10.51
N THR A 61 7.41 -12.10 9.85
CA THR A 61 6.23 -11.23 9.79
C THR A 61 5.59 -11.10 11.17
N THR A 62 5.42 -9.87 11.62
CA THR A 62 4.88 -9.55 12.94
C THR A 62 3.65 -8.65 12.79
N PRO A 63 2.44 -9.20 12.90
CA PRO A 63 1.22 -8.40 12.87
C PRO A 63 1.16 -7.45 14.07
N VAL A 64 1.05 -6.16 13.80
CA VAL A 64 0.90 -5.12 14.83
C VAL A 64 -0.14 -4.11 14.37
N ASN A 65 -1.07 -3.76 15.26
CA ASN A 65 -2.08 -2.75 14.98
C ASN A 65 -1.43 -1.41 14.65
N TRP A 66 -2.07 -0.65 13.75
CA TRP A 66 -1.48 0.61 13.28
C TRP A 66 -1.14 1.59 14.39
N SER A 67 -2.01 1.71 15.41
CA SER A 67 -1.79 2.59 16.57
C SER A 67 -0.56 2.24 17.42
N GLU A 68 -0.02 1.02 17.27
CA GLU A 68 1.09 0.50 18.07
C GLU A 68 2.42 0.47 17.30
N VAL A 69 2.39 0.77 15.98
CA VAL A 69 3.56 0.64 15.10
C VAL A 69 4.74 1.49 15.56
N PHE A 70 4.49 2.75 15.90
CA PHE A 70 5.55 3.65 16.36
C PHE A 70 6.28 3.08 17.59
N THR A 71 5.52 2.67 18.60
CA THR A 71 6.10 2.09 19.83
C THR A 71 6.81 0.76 19.55
N ALA A 72 6.26 -0.09 18.67
CA ALA A 72 6.88 -1.36 18.33
C ALA A 72 8.22 -1.19 17.61
N LEU A 73 8.36 -0.17 16.76
CA LEU A 73 9.62 0.20 16.12
C LEU A 73 10.59 0.83 17.12
N GLN A 74 10.12 1.75 17.96
CA GLN A 74 10.94 2.43 18.97
C GLN A 74 11.55 1.45 19.99
N THR A 75 10.78 0.43 20.37
CA THR A 75 11.21 -0.59 21.35
C THR A 75 11.85 -1.83 20.71
N HIS A 76 12.08 -1.81 19.39
CA HIS A 76 12.65 -2.92 18.63
C HIS A 76 11.89 -4.25 18.74
N VAL A 77 10.58 -4.20 19.02
CA VAL A 77 9.69 -5.37 18.86
C VAL A 77 9.64 -5.78 17.39
N VAL A 78 9.67 -4.79 16.49
CA VAL A 78 9.88 -4.96 15.05
C VAL A 78 11.04 -4.09 14.59
N ASP A 79 11.72 -4.53 13.52
CA ASP A 79 12.91 -3.87 12.95
C ASP A 79 12.59 -3.00 11.75
N ALA A 80 11.48 -3.32 11.06
CA ALA A 80 11.07 -2.72 9.80
C ALA A 80 9.55 -2.61 9.68
N GLN A 81 9.10 -1.75 8.78
CA GLN A 81 7.70 -1.63 8.35
C GLN A 81 7.65 -1.24 6.86
N GLU A 82 6.48 -1.24 6.27
CA GLU A 82 6.26 -0.84 4.89
C GLU A 82 5.01 0.04 4.76
N ASN A 83 5.12 1.15 4.06
CA ASN A 83 4.04 2.10 3.79
C ASN A 83 4.45 3.07 2.67
N PRO A 84 3.50 3.83 2.10
CA PRO A 84 3.85 4.99 1.29
C PRO A 84 4.65 6.01 2.11
N ILE A 85 5.59 6.69 1.47
CA ILE A 85 6.47 7.68 2.11
C ILE A 85 5.67 8.79 2.81
N GLU A 86 4.57 9.26 2.20
CA GLU A 86 3.68 10.25 2.82
C GLU A 86 3.15 9.77 4.19
N THR A 87 2.70 8.50 4.26
CA THR A 87 2.21 7.92 5.52
C THR A 87 3.33 7.79 6.53
N TYR A 88 4.48 7.28 6.09
CA TYR A 88 5.68 7.11 6.92
C TYR A 88 6.13 8.42 7.56
N TYR A 89 6.25 9.49 6.76
CA TYR A 89 6.67 10.81 7.22
C TYR A 89 5.61 11.48 8.11
N ALA A 90 4.35 11.50 7.67
CA ALA A 90 3.26 12.16 8.39
C ALA A 90 2.96 11.57 9.78
N THR A 91 3.32 10.30 10.00
CA THR A 91 3.12 9.62 11.30
C THR A 91 4.37 9.62 12.18
N GLY A 92 5.43 10.32 11.79
CA GLY A 92 6.65 10.44 12.59
C GLY A 92 7.50 9.18 12.64
N LEU A 93 7.22 8.16 11.83
CA LEU A 93 7.99 6.91 11.85
C LEU A 93 9.46 7.10 11.46
N CYS A 94 9.78 8.19 10.74
CA CYS A 94 11.15 8.61 10.44
C CYS A 94 11.97 8.99 11.70
N GLU A 95 11.32 9.26 12.83
CA GLU A 95 12.02 9.51 14.11
C GLU A 95 12.63 8.24 14.71
N VAL A 96 12.08 7.07 14.37
CA VAL A 96 12.47 5.77 14.91
C VAL A 96 13.06 4.82 13.89
N GLN A 97 13.15 5.25 12.62
CA GLN A 97 13.80 4.54 11.53
C GLN A 97 14.59 5.50 10.66
N SER A 98 15.68 5.05 10.07
CA SER A 98 16.64 5.90 9.36
C SER A 98 16.84 5.57 7.89
N HIS A 99 16.28 4.46 7.40
CA HIS A 99 16.48 3.99 6.03
C HIS A 99 15.16 3.71 5.33
N THR A 100 15.07 4.14 4.08
CA THR A 100 13.95 3.83 3.19
C THR A 100 14.49 3.16 1.93
N MET A 101 14.06 1.94 1.67
CA MET A 101 14.36 1.18 0.46
C MET A 101 13.22 1.38 -0.54
N LEU A 102 13.53 1.91 -1.72
CA LEU A 102 12.53 2.26 -2.75
C LEU A 102 12.08 1.01 -3.52
N THR A 103 11.49 0.09 -2.81
CA THR A 103 11.02 -1.20 -3.34
C THR A 103 9.81 -1.06 -4.27
N SER A 104 8.97 -0.07 -4.05
CA SER A 104 7.72 0.18 -4.81
C SER A 104 6.86 -1.08 -4.99
N HIS A 105 6.85 -1.95 -4.00
CA HIS A 105 6.31 -3.31 -4.06
C HIS A 105 4.79 -3.40 -4.14
N ILE A 106 4.07 -2.36 -3.75
CA ILE A 106 2.61 -2.30 -3.85
C ILE A 106 2.17 -0.90 -4.33
N ASN A 107 1.37 -0.89 -5.39
CA ASN A 107 0.65 0.28 -5.87
C ASN A 107 -0.82 0.13 -5.51
N THR A 108 -1.40 1.10 -4.82
CA THR A 108 -2.79 1.05 -4.35
C THR A 108 -3.55 2.33 -4.63
N PHE A 109 -4.85 2.26 -4.43
CA PHE A 109 -5.75 3.41 -4.45
C PHE A 109 -6.83 3.23 -3.38
N TYR A 110 -7.38 4.32 -2.92
CA TYR A 110 -8.63 4.32 -2.16
C TYR A 110 -9.80 4.40 -3.14
N THR A 111 -10.82 3.59 -2.92
CA THR A 111 -12.10 3.73 -3.60
C THR A 111 -13.01 4.62 -2.74
N TRP A 112 -13.40 5.75 -3.28
CA TRP A 112 -14.43 6.57 -2.65
C TRP A 112 -15.79 6.01 -3.00
N ALA A 113 -16.61 5.78 -2.00
CA ALA A 113 -17.95 5.20 -2.18
C ALA A 113 -18.93 5.88 -1.25
N ILE A 114 -20.18 6.01 -1.70
CA ILE A 114 -21.29 6.54 -0.92
C ILE A 114 -22.43 5.50 -0.90
N ASN A 115 -23.15 5.40 0.20
CA ASN A 115 -24.33 4.53 0.30
C ASN A 115 -25.40 5.00 -0.70
N CYS A 116 -25.97 4.05 -1.48
CA CYS A 116 -26.94 4.36 -2.52
C CYS A 116 -28.21 5.02 -1.93
N ASP A 117 -28.79 4.42 -0.88
CA ASP A 117 -30.02 4.94 -0.31
C ASP A 117 -29.84 6.36 0.28
N PHE A 118 -28.65 6.61 0.87
CA PHE A 118 -28.33 7.95 1.36
C PHE A 118 -28.21 8.95 0.22
N TYR A 119 -27.44 8.63 -0.83
CA TYR A 119 -27.24 9.52 -1.98
C TYR A 119 -28.58 9.80 -2.68
N ASP A 120 -29.39 8.77 -2.92
CA ASP A 120 -30.67 8.89 -3.60
C ASP A 120 -31.71 9.67 -2.76
N SER A 121 -31.54 9.72 -1.43
CA SER A 121 -32.37 10.53 -0.54
C SER A 121 -32.08 12.03 -0.57
N LEU A 122 -30.94 12.43 -1.16
CA LEU A 122 -30.54 13.83 -1.25
C LEU A 122 -31.37 14.55 -2.33
N PRO A 123 -31.75 15.81 -2.12
CA PRO A 123 -32.25 16.68 -3.18
C PRO A 123 -31.28 16.74 -4.37
N GLU A 124 -31.78 16.86 -5.57
CA GLU A 124 -30.98 16.86 -6.82
C GLU A 124 -29.86 17.90 -6.80
N GLU A 125 -30.10 19.07 -6.22
CA GLU A 125 -29.08 20.12 -6.07
C GLU A 125 -27.89 19.67 -5.20
N TYR A 126 -28.14 18.87 -4.15
CA TYR A 126 -27.07 18.34 -3.29
C TYR A 126 -26.35 17.15 -3.92
N GLN A 127 -27.06 16.31 -4.67
CA GLN A 127 -26.40 15.25 -5.46
C GLN A 127 -25.41 15.87 -6.47
N LYS A 128 -25.85 16.91 -7.19
CA LYS A 128 -24.99 17.61 -8.15
C LYS A 128 -23.79 18.27 -7.46
N ALA A 129 -24.02 18.97 -6.36
CA ALA A 129 -22.94 19.61 -5.60
C ALA A 129 -21.94 18.57 -5.05
N PHE A 130 -22.43 17.42 -4.56
CA PHE A 130 -21.58 16.32 -4.11
C PHE A 130 -20.72 15.78 -5.25
N ASP A 131 -21.31 15.51 -6.42
CA ASP A 131 -20.59 14.97 -7.57
C ASP A 131 -19.49 15.92 -8.06
N GLU A 132 -19.80 17.23 -8.14
CA GLU A 132 -18.83 18.26 -8.55
C GLU A 132 -17.70 18.39 -7.53
N CYS A 133 -18.02 18.48 -6.23
CA CYS A 133 -17.00 18.57 -5.18
C CYS A 133 -16.13 17.30 -5.10
N ALA A 134 -16.73 16.13 -5.21
CA ALA A 134 -16.01 14.87 -5.18
C ALA A 134 -15.06 14.72 -6.37
N ALA A 135 -15.52 15.09 -7.58
CA ALA A 135 -14.69 15.06 -8.77
C ALA A 135 -13.51 16.03 -8.65
N GLN A 136 -13.73 17.24 -8.14
CA GLN A 136 -12.67 18.22 -7.91
C GLN A 136 -11.67 17.73 -6.86
N ALA A 137 -12.15 17.24 -5.72
CA ALA A 137 -11.30 16.74 -4.64
C ALA A 137 -10.44 15.53 -5.09
N LEU A 138 -11.03 14.58 -5.84
CA LEU A 138 -10.29 13.45 -6.42
C LEU A 138 -9.21 13.91 -7.39
N LYS A 139 -9.52 14.90 -8.22
CA LYS A 139 -8.53 15.49 -9.13
C LYS A 139 -7.38 16.11 -8.36
N GLU A 140 -7.66 16.96 -7.36
CA GLU A 140 -6.64 17.61 -6.53
C GLU A 140 -5.78 16.60 -5.74
N CYS A 141 -6.39 15.53 -5.23
CA CYS A 141 -5.65 14.45 -4.55
C CYS A 141 -4.71 13.70 -5.49
N ASN A 142 -5.15 13.45 -6.73
CA ASN A 142 -4.36 12.68 -7.69
C ASN A 142 -3.31 13.54 -8.41
N ASP A 143 -3.62 14.79 -8.69
CA ASP A 143 -2.67 15.71 -9.30
C ASP A 143 -1.48 15.99 -8.35
N GLY A 144 -0.27 15.97 -8.87
CA GLY A 144 0.94 16.24 -8.10
C GLY A 144 1.28 15.20 -7.02
N LEU A 145 0.67 14.00 -7.04
CA LEU A 145 0.95 12.95 -6.05
C LEU A 145 2.44 12.63 -5.95
N MET A 146 3.10 12.43 -7.09
CA MET A 146 4.53 12.08 -7.12
C MET A 146 5.41 13.27 -6.74
N GLU A 147 5.04 14.48 -7.17
CA GLU A 147 5.75 15.72 -6.77
C GLU A 147 5.74 15.93 -5.25
N ARG A 148 4.59 15.64 -4.60
CA ARG A 148 4.49 15.70 -3.13
C ARG A 148 5.36 14.63 -2.47
N GLN A 149 5.40 13.42 -3.03
CA GLN A 149 6.29 12.37 -2.53
C GLN A 149 7.76 12.77 -2.63
N ASP A 150 8.18 13.30 -3.79
CA ASP A 150 9.56 13.73 -4.03
C ASP A 150 9.96 14.85 -3.06
N ALA A 151 9.08 15.82 -2.82
CA ALA A 151 9.31 16.88 -1.84
C ALA A 151 9.46 16.35 -0.39
N ILE A 152 8.76 15.26 -0.04
CA ILE A 152 8.94 14.61 1.28
C ILE A 152 10.29 13.88 1.32
N VAL A 153 10.67 13.18 0.26
CA VAL A 153 11.98 12.51 0.16
C VAL A 153 13.12 13.52 0.34
N GLU A 154 13.05 14.68 -0.32
CA GLU A 154 14.04 15.75 -0.17
C GLU A 154 14.15 16.21 1.30
N LYS A 155 13.03 16.40 1.99
CA LYS A 155 13.03 16.73 3.43
C LYS A 155 13.65 15.66 4.28
N MET A 156 13.29 14.38 4.06
CA MET A 156 13.86 13.26 4.80
C MET A 156 15.37 13.19 4.62
N VAL A 157 15.88 13.39 3.41
CA VAL A 157 17.32 13.44 3.15
C VAL A 157 17.99 14.61 3.87
N ALA A 158 17.38 15.80 3.86
CA ALA A 158 17.87 16.96 4.58
C ALA A 158 17.90 16.76 6.11
N GLU A 159 17.00 15.93 6.63
CA GLU A 159 16.93 15.52 8.04
C GLU A 159 17.87 14.35 8.39
N GLY A 160 18.67 13.88 7.42
CA GLY A 160 19.69 12.84 7.62
C GLY A 160 19.20 11.40 7.36
N HIS A 161 18.03 11.25 6.73
CA HIS A 161 17.48 9.94 6.37
C HIS A 161 18.17 9.37 5.14
N THR A 162 18.43 8.07 5.13
CA THR A 162 19.05 7.38 3.99
C THR A 162 18.01 6.80 3.05
N ILE A 163 18.05 7.21 1.80
CA ILE A 163 17.20 6.65 0.73
C ILE A 163 18.05 5.68 -0.10
N ILE A 164 17.55 4.47 -0.31
CA ILE A 164 18.25 3.38 -1.00
C ILE A 164 17.43 2.95 -2.22
N GLU A 165 18.00 3.11 -3.40
CA GLU A 165 17.48 2.49 -4.61
C GLU A 165 17.82 0.99 -4.59
N VAL A 166 16.82 0.15 -4.91
CA VAL A 166 16.99 -1.30 -4.95
C VAL A 166 16.73 -1.84 -6.35
N ASP A 167 17.30 -2.99 -6.67
CA ASP A 167 16.95 -3.73 -7.89
C ASP A 167 15.55 -4.34 -7.76
N LYS A 168 14.54 -3.62 -8.28
CA LYS A 168 13.13 -4.02 -8.18
C LYS A 168 12.83 -5.35 -8.89
N ASP A 169 13.61 -5.70 -9.92
CA ASP A 169 13.41 -6.97 -10.64
C ASP A 169 13.92 -8.15 -9.80
N ALA A 170 15.05 -8.02 -9.14
CA ALA A 170 15.53 -9.01 -8.18
C ALA A 170 14.57 -9.21 -7.00
N TRP A 171 13.98 -8.12 -6.50
CA TRP A 171 12.97 -8.20 -5.43
C TRP A 171 11.68 -8.88 -5.89
N ARG A 172 11.24 -8.59 -7.12
CA ARG A 172 10.08 -9.24 -7.74
C ARG A 172 10.32 -10.73 -7.95
N GLU A 173 11.49 -11.11 -8.49
CA GLU A 173 11.87 -12.50 -8.72
C GLU A 173 11.86 -13.29 -7.40
N ALA A 174 12.47 -12.74 -6.35
CA ALA A 174 12.51 -13.38 -5.03
C ALA A 174 11.11 -13.59 -4.42
N ALA A 175 10.14 -12.70 -4.69
CA ALA A 175 8.79 -12.79 -4.18
C ALA A 175 7.85 -13.66 -5.05
N MET A 176 8.28 -14.07 -6.26
CA MET A 176 7.40 -14.63 -7.29
C MET A 176 6.63 -15.86 -6.82
N ASP A 177 7.30 -16.83 -6.21
CA ASP A 177 6.65 -18.07 -5.75
C ASP A 177 5.55 -17.79 -4.72
N SER A 178 5.80 -16.88 -3.79
CA SER A 178 4.83 -16.50 -2.76
C SER A 178 3.65 -15.70 -3.33
N ILE A 179 3.89 -14.89 -4.36
CA ILE A 179 2.83 -14.17 -5.07
C ILE A 179 1.93 -15.15 -5.82
N ILE A 180 2.50 -16.13 -6.51
CA ILE A 180 1.77 -17.19 -7.22
C ILE A 180 0.94 -18.01 -6.22
N GLU A 181 1.54 -18.43 -5.12
CA GLU A 181 0.84 -19.16 -4.06
C GLU A 181 -0.35 -18.36 -3.50
N CYS A 182 -0.20 -17.06 -3.32
CA CYS A 182 -1.30 -16.19 -2.91
C CYS A 182 -2.37 -16.07 -4.00
N ALA A 183 -1.97 -15.91 -5.26
CA ALA A 183 -2.89 -15.81 -6.38
C ALA A 183 -3.76 -17.07 -6.53
N ASP A 184 -3.21 -18.25 -6.30
CA ASP A 184 -3.91 -19.53 -6.35
C ASP A 184 -5.04 -19.63 -5.29
N THR A 185 -5.02 -18.80 -4.26
CA THR A 185 -6.10 -18.74 -3.25
C THR A 185 -7.25 -17.79 -3.63
N LEU A 186 -7.11 -17.04 -4.69
CA LEU A 186 -8.11 -16.07 -5.16
C LEU A 186 -9.21 -16.73 -5.98
N ALA A 187 -10.33 -16.04 -6.10
CA ALA A 187 -11.36 -16.42 -7.08
C ALA A 187 -10.76 -16.41 -8.51
N PRO A 188 -11.21 -17.30 -9.41
CA PRO A 188 -10.58 -17.52 -10.73
C PRO A 188 -10.34 -16.23 -11.53
N ILE A 189 -11.31 -15.34 -11.58
CA ILE A 189 -11.20 -14.06 -12.30
C ILE A 189 -10.08 -13.15 -11.74
N ALA A 190 -9.90 -13.15 -10.42
CA ALA A 190 -8.86 -12.35 -9.78
C ALA A 190 -7.48 -13.01 -9.93
N ARG A 191 -7.40 -14.33 -9.79
CA ARG A 191 -6.20 -15.12 -10.04
C ARG A 191 -5.70 -14.92 -11.47
N ASP A 192 -6.58 -15.07 -12.45
CA ASP A 192 -6.22 -14.98 -13.87
C ASP A 192 -5.75 -13.56 -14.23
N ALA A 193 -6.33 -12.52 -13.59
CA ALA A 193 -5.84 -11.15 -13.72
C ALA A 193 -4.43 -10.96 -13.16
N VAL A 194 -4.10 -11.57 -12.02
CA VAL A 194 -2.74 -11.56 -11.45
C VAL A 194 -1.77 -12.27 -12.38
N TYR A 195 -2.10 -13.47 -12.85
CA TYR A 195 -1.27 -14.24 -13.76
C TYR A 195 -1.00 -13.51 -15.07
N ALA A 196 -2.04 -12.90 -15.68
CA ALA A 196 -1.86 -12.08 -16.87
C ALA A 196 -0.88 -10.92 -16.65
N GLN A 197 -0.92 -10.29 -15.47
CA GLN A 197 -0.02 -9.20 -15.13
C GLN A 197 1.42 -9.67 -14.88
N LEU A 198 1.59 -10.92 -14.43
CA LEU A 198 2.89 -11.55 -14.25
C LEU A 198 3.45 -12.18 -15.56
N GLY A 199 2.66 -12.23 -16.62
CA GLY A 199 3.02 -12.90 -17.88
C GLY A 199 3.04 -14.43 -17.75
N ILE A 200 2.26 -15.00 -16.84
CA ILE A 200 2.19 -16.42 -16.54
C ILE A 200 0.86 -16.98 -17.07
N GLU A 201 0.92 -18.12 -17.76
CA GLU A 201 -0.30 -18.83 -18.16
C GLU A 201 -0.99 -19.42 -16.92
N PRO A 202 -2.32 -19.24 -16.78
CA PRO A 202 -3.08 -19.84 -15.68
C PRO A 202 -2.94 -21.36 -15.70
N LYS A 203 -2.67 -21.96 -14.55
CA LYS A 203 -2.72 -23.42 -14.42
C LYS A 203 -4.16 -23.89 -14.66
N ALA A 204 -4.31 -24.88 -15.55
CA ALA A 204 -5.61 -25.51 -15.88
C ALA A 204 -6.28 -26.15 -14.66
#